data_4e6822f03f11755b5467db193fcb17ad
#
_entry.id   4e6822f03f11755b5467db193fcb17ad
#
_cell.length_a   1.000
_cell.length_b   1.000
_cell.length_c   1.000
_cell.angle_alpha   90.00
_cell.angle_beta   90.00
_cell.angle_gamma   90.00
#
_symmetry.space_group_name_H-M   'P 1'
#
loop_
_entity.id
_entity.type
_entity.pdbx_description
1 polymer ?
#
loop_
_entity_poly.entity_id
_entity_poly.type
_entity_poly.pdbx_seq_one_letter_code
_entity_poly.pdbx_strand_id
1 'polypeptide(L)'
;MIEFKSYLGFWNFAESIRREWRFTRSAEQQEFLSAVVDSSHSRRKQIAAGTSVWRAQVGNDWRSGDDEDNACPFPPQRMKPLAYQASEGRANPKGIPYLYTATHHDTAIAEVRPWVGALVSVAELRVQRELTIVNCISPYPRLRVRATEPSAPERERAVWKDIDNAFSRPVTPHEQIADYVPTQVLAECFRSEGLDGIRYKSSVGDGTNIVFFDLNVAEVVTCGLFQVNWMKLTSIEASNPYVIQKPSS
;
A
#
# COMPACT_ATOMS: atom_id res chain seq x y z
N MET A 1 -26.15 8.48 7.39
CA MET A 1 -25.07 7.82 6.63
C MET A 1 -25.05 8.42 5.25
N ILE A 2 -23.90 8.96 4.84
CA ILE A 2 -23.73 9.57 3.51
C ILE A 2 -23.48 8.45 2.52
N GLU A 3 -24.29 8.35 1.46
CA GLU A 3 -24.18 7.28 0.47
C GLU A 3 -23.32 7.70 -0.73
N PHE A 4 -22.62 6.75 -1.34
CA PHE A 4 -21.97 7.00 -2.62
C PHE A 4 -23.03 7.21 -3.73
N LYS A 5 -22.88 8.26 -4.51
CA LYS A 5 -23.77 8.58 -5.64
C LYS A 5 -23.68 7.58 -6.77
N SER A 6 -22.49 7.02 -7.01
CA SER A 6 -22.23 6.08 -8.10
C SER A 6 -21.28 4.97 -7.67
N TYR A 7 -21.46 3.78 -8.26
CA TYR A 7 -20.51 2.67 -8.12
C TYR A 7 -19.17 2.97 -8.80
N LEU A 8 -19.10 3.96 -9.69
CA LEU A 8 -17.88 4.49 -10.29
C LEU A 8 -17.26 5.64 -9.47
N GLY A 9 -17.76 5.90 -8.26
CA GLY A 9 -17.38 7.06 -7.45
C GLY A 9 -15.89 7.19 -7.25
N PHE A 10 -15.17 6.10 -6.97
CA PHE A 10 -13.72 6.15 -6.84
C PHE A 10 -13.02 6.53 -8.17
N TRP A 11 -13.49 6.02 -9.31
CA TRP A 11 -12.91 6.32 -10.62
C TRP A 11 -13.07 7.79 -10.97
N ASN A 12 -14.27 8.34 -10.79
CA ASN A 12 -14.57 9.75 -11.04
C ASN A 12 -13.71 10.65 -10.14
N PHE A 13 -13.63 10.31 -8.84
CA PHE A 13 -12.77 11.03 -7.90
C PHE A 13 -11.28 10.95 -8.32
N ALA A 14 -10.79 9.76 -8.66
CA ALA A 14 -9.40 9.55 -9.02
C ALA A 14 -9.02 10.33 -10.30
N GLU A 15 -9.91 10.37 -11.28
CA GLU A 15 -9.68 11.09 -12.53
C GLU A 15 -9.63 12.61 -12.29
N SER A 16 -10.60 13.14 -11.52
CA SER A 16 -10.66 14.55 -11.17
C SER A 16 -9.42 15.00 -10.37
N ILE A 17 -9.00 14.23 -9.37
CA ILE A 17 -7.79 14.54 -8.57
C ILE A 17 -6.51 14.51 -9.40
N ARG A 18 -6.41 13.61 -10.37
CA ARG A 18 -5.22 13.52 -11.21
C ARG A 18 -5.10 14.65 -12.21
N ARG A 19 -6.21 15.09 -12.81
CA ARG A 19 -6.22 15.94 -14.00
C ARG A 19 -6.70 17.36 -13.79
N GLU A 20 -7.49 17.61 -12.74
CA GLU A 20 -8.13 18.91 -12.54
C GLU A 20 -7.57 19.64 -11.30
N TRP A 21 -8.00 19.22 -10.10
CA TRP A 21 -7.72 19.92 -8.86
C TRP A 21 -7.13 18.99 -7.80
N ARG A 22 -5.90 19.30 -7.38
CA ARG A 22 -5.18 18.48 -6.40
C ARG A 22 -5.18 19.07 -4.99
N PHE A 23 -5.05 20.39 -4.88
CA PHE A 23 -4.90 21.09 -3.60
C PHE A 23 -6.17 21.75 -3.11
N THR A 24 -7.10 22.05 -4.01
CA THR A 24 -8.47 22.50 -3.70
C THR A 24 -9.44 21.38 -4.01
N ARG A 25 -10.59 21.35 -3.33
CA ARG A 25 -11.59 20.30 -3.51
C ARG A 25 -12.84 20.88 -4.18
N SER A 26 -13.32 20.23 -5.24
CA SER A 26 -14.66 20.49 -5.75
C SER A 26 -15.71 19.96 -4.77
N ALA A 27 -16.97 20.38 -4.94
CA ALA A 27 -18.08 19.90 -4.13
C ALA A 27 -18.25 18.38 -4.27
N GLU A 28 -18.09 17.83 -5.48
CA GLU A 28 -18.21 16.41 -5.76
C GLU A 28 -17.09 15.62 -5.10
N GLN A 29 -15.85 16.13 -5.13
CA GLN A 29 -14.71 15.49 -4.44
C GLN A 29 -14.92 15.47 -2.93
N GLN A 30 -15.42 16.57 -2.36
CA GLN A 30 -15.68 16.68 -0.93
C GLN A 30 -16.80 15.72 -0.50
N GLU A 31 -17.86 15.63 -1.28
CA GLU A 31 -18.97 14.71 -1.03
C GLU A 31 -18.51 13.24 -1.09
N PHE A 32 -17.71 12.88 -2.10
CA PHE A 32 -17.11 11.55 -2.19
C PHE A 32 -16.25 11.21 -0.97
N LEU A 33 -15.37 12.13 -0.55
CA LEU A 33 -14.52 11.92 0.63
C LEU A 33 -15.36 11.80 1.91
N SER A 34 -16.43 12.59 2.05
CA SER A 34 -17.36 12.48 3.18
C SER A 34 -18.04 11.10 3.24
N ALA A 35 -18.46 10.55 2.08
CA ALA A 35 -19.02 9.21 2.00
C ALA A 35 -17.98 8.12 2.33
N VAL A 36 -16.72 8.30 1.92
CA VAL A 36 -15.61 7.39 2.28
C VAL A 36 -15.39 7.41 3.80
N VAL A 37 -15.32 8.58 4.42
CA VAL A 37 -15.15 8.73 5.87
C VAL A 37 -16.30 8.05 6.60
N ASP A 38 -17.54 8.36 6.24
CA ASP A 38 -18.72 7.81 6.90
C ASP A 38 -18.76 6.27 6.80
N SER A 39 -18.57 5.73 5.59
CA SER A 39 -18.55 4.26 5.39
C SER A 39 -17.33 3.58 6.03
N SER A 40 -16.22 4.30 6.26
CA SER A 40 -15.01 3.76 6.90
C SER A 40 -15.24 3.34 8.34
N HIS A 41 -16.24 3.86 9.04
CA HIS A 41 -16.55 3.50 10.43
C HIS A 41 -16.78 1.99 10.60
N SER A 42 -17.46 1.35 9.66
CA SER A 42 -17.69 -0.11 9.65
C SER A 42 -16.42 -0.92 9.34
N ARG A 43 -15.37 -0.27 8.84
CA ARG A 43 -14.11 -0.88 8.42
C ARG A 43 -12.95 -0.64 9.38
N ARG A 44 -13.20 0.05 10.49
CA ARG A 44 -12.19 0.27 11.51
C ARG A 44 -11.79 -1.04 12.17
N LYS A 45 -10.50 -1.23 12.36
CA LYS A 45 -9.90 -2.39 13.03
C LYS A 45 -8.90 -1.91 14.06
N GLN A 46 -8.90 -2.59 15.22
CA GLN A 46 -7.91 -2.35 16.27
C GLN A 46 -6.67 -3.21 16.03
N ILE A 47 -5.51 -2.64 16.29
CA ILE A 47 -4.23 -3.34 16.43
C ILE A 47 -3.79 -3.18 17.87
N ALA A 48 -3.64 -4.29 18.57
CA ALA A 48 -3.25 -4.28 19.97
C ALA A 48 -1.79 -3.83 20.15
N ALA A 49 -1.49 -3.19 21.28
CA ALA A 49 -0.12 -2.99 21.72
C ALA A 49 0.61 -4.36 21.79
N GLY A 50 1.89 -4.38 21.45
CA GLY A 50 2.68 -5.61 21.40
C GLY A 50 2.55 -6.41 20.11
N THR A 51 1.66 -6.03 19.17
CA THR A 51 1.56 -6.68 17.85
C THR A 51 2.87 -6.49 17.08
N SER A 52 3.40 -7.61 16.52
CA SER A 52 4.57 -7.59 15.64
C SER A 52 4.17 -7.28 14.20
N VAL A 53 4.94 -6.41 13.55
CA VAL A 53 4.87 -6.09 12.13
C VAL A 53 6.28 -6.06 11.55
N TRP A 54 6.43 -6.28 10.26
CA TRP A 54 7.75 -6.43 9.61
C TRP A 54 7.98 -5.37 8.55
N ARG A 55 9.23 -4.93 8.43
CA ARG A 55 9.69 -4.04 7.37
C ARG A 55 11.00 -4.56 6.81
N ALA A 56 11.12 -4.59 5.48
CA ALA A 56 12.33 -5.00 4.78
C ALA A 56 12.94 -3.85 3.98
N GLN A 57 14.26 -3.94 3.75
CA GLN A 57 15.01 -3.11 2.80
C GLN A 57 16.04 -3.98 2.11
N VAL A 58 16.18 -3.85 0.80
CA VAL A 58 17.25 -4.52 0.04
C VAL A 58 18.59 -3.92 0.43
N GLY A 59 19.55 -4.79 0.72
CA GLY A 59 20.91 -4.46 1.11
C GLY A 59 21.21 -4.77 2.58
N ASN A 60 22.44 -4.46 2.95
CA ASN A 60 23.05 -4.74 4.26
C ASN A 60 24.02 -3.63 4.62
N ASP A 61 24.47 -3.66 5.84
CA ASP A 61 25.63 -2.93 6.33
C ASP A 61 26.84 -3.89 6.49
N TRP A 62 28.02 -3.35 6.80
CA TRP A 62 29.23 -4.11 7.00
C TRP A 62 29.80 -3.80 8.39
N ARG A 63 30.18 -4.84 9.12
CA ARG A 63 30.97 -4.69 10.34
C ARG A 63 32.38 -5.11 10.05
N SER A 64 33.32 -4.19 10.26
CA SER A 64 34.74 -4.51 10.23
C SER A 64 35.06 -5.38 11.43
N GLY A 65 35.60 -6.59 11.16
CA GLY A 65 36.15 -7.51 12.14
C GLY A 65 37.67 -7.56 12.04
N ASP A 66 38.34 -8.22 13.00
CA ASP A 66 39.80 -8.28 13.05
C ASP A 66 40.41 -9.03 11.84
N ASP A 67 39.65 -9.89 11.15
CA ASP A 67 40.11 -10.72 10.03
C ASP A 67 39.28 -10.59 8.73
N GLU A 68 37.99 -10.15 8.79
CA GLU A 68 37.13 -10.03 7.62
C GLU A 68 35.97 -9.08 7.86
N ASP A 69 35.54 -8.37 6.79
CA ASP A 69 34.31 -7.61 6.79
C ASP A 69 33.08 -8.55 6.71
N ASN A 70 32.27 -8.54 7.74
CA ASN A 70 31.05 -9.36 7.80
C ASN A 70 29.80 -8.57 7.46
N ALA A 71 28.99 -9.10 6.52
CA ALA A 71 27.69 -8.54 6.20
C ALA A 71 26.77 -8.60 7.43
N CYS A 72 26.11 -7.48 7.77
CA CYS A 72 25.17 -7.39 8.87
C CYS A 72 23.90 -6.61 8.43
N PRO A 73 22.76 -6.78 9.12
CA PRO A 73 21.57 -6.03 8.78
C PRO A 73 21.77 -4.53 8.99
N PHE A 74 21.00 -3.71 8.29
CA PHE A 74 20.94 -2.28 8.56
C PHE A 74 20.57 -2.01 10.03
N PRO A 75 21.14 -0.97 10.64
CA PRO A 75 20.84 -0.60 12.02
C PRO A 75 19.38 -0.15 12.17
N PRO A 76 18.80 -0.26 13.39
CA PRO A 76 17.39 0.07 13.66
C PRO A 76 16.95 1.45 13.15
N GLN A 77 17.83 2.44 13.23
CA GLN A 77 17.55 3.81 12.79
C GLN A 77 17.30 3.90 11.28
N ARG A 78 17.96 3.03 10.49
CA ARG A 78 17.79 2.96 9.04
C ARG A 78 16.52 2.18 8.65
N MET A 79 16.00 1.35 9.56
CA MET A 79 14.79 0.56 9.31
C MET A 79 13.49 1.37 9.50
N LYS A 80 13.56 2.64 9.87
CA LYS A 80 12.45 3.61 9.80
C LYS A 80 12.72 4.66 8.73
N PRO A 81 11.67 5.23 8.10
CA PRO A 81 11.84 6.36 7.18
C PRO A 81 12.45 7.56 7.88
N LEU A 82 13.36 8.24 7.19
CA LEU A 82 13.91 9.50 7.69
C LEU A 82 12.95 10.65 7.42
N ALA A 83 12.76 11.53 8.41
CA ALA A 83 12.00 12.76 8.23
C ALA A 83 12.61 13.59 7.08
N TYR A 84 11.77 14.23 6.28
CA TYR A 84 12.14 15.08 5.13
C TYR A 84 12.82 14.38 3.93
N GLN A 85 13.15 13.09 4.04
CA GLN A 85 13.76 12.30 2.96
C GLN A 85 12.84 11.20 2.43
N ALA A 86 11.58 11.17 2.88
CA ALA A 86 10.64 10.16 2.45
C ALA A 86 10.37 10.27 0.95
N SER A 87 10.60 9.17 0.24
CA SER A 87 10.14 9.02 -1.13
C SER A 87 8.62 8.96 -1.17
N GLU A 88 8.08 9.32 -2.32
CA GLU A 88 6.66 9.19 -2.58
C GLU A 88 6.23 7.73 -2.58
N GLY A 89 5.06 7.47 -2.03
CA GLY A 89 4.45 6.15 -1.97
C GLY A 89 2.94 6.22 -2.16
N ARG A 90 2.29 5.07 -2.11
CA ARG A 90 0.83 4.96 -2.31
C ARG A 90 0.00 5.73 -1.29
N ALA A 91 0.48 5.85 -0.06
CA ALA A 91 -0.24 6.51 1.01
C ALA A 91 0.35 7.86 1.39
N ASN A 92 1.59 8.17 0.97
CA ASN A 92 2.27 9.40 1.37
C ASN A 92 2.80 10.19 0.17
N PRO A 93 2.66 11.50 0.16
CA PRO A 93 3.36 12.38 -0.77
C PRO A 93 4.85 12.47 -0.41
N LYS A 94 5.66 12.92 -1.37
CA LYS A 94 7.10 13.14 -1.17
C LYS A 94 7.35 14.09 0.01
N GLY A 95 8.28 13.72 0.88
CA GLY A 95 8.69 14.53 2.04
C GLY A 95 7.87 14.29 3.31
N ILE A 96 6.72 13.61 3.23
CA ILE A 96 5.92 13.22 4.41
C ILE A 96 6.11 11.72 4.65
N PRO A 97 6.84 11.32 5.69
CA PRO A 97 7.14 9.91 5.92
C PRO A 97 5.97 9.19 6.57
N TYR A 98 5.60 8.01 6.04
CA TYR A 98 4.74 7.03 6.67
C TYR A 98 5.50 5.71 6.85
N LEU A 99 5.14 4.95 7.88
CA LEU A 99 5.79 3.69 8.18
C LEU A 99 5.07 2.53 7.47
N TYR A 100 5.67 2.06 6.38
CA TYR A 100 5.20 0.89 5.62
C TYR A 100 5.70 -0.39 6.26
N THR A 101 4.79 -1.27 6.59
CA THR A 101 5.04 -2.57 7.22
C THR A 101 4.18 -3.66 6.60
N ALA A 102 4.49 -4.92 6.89
CA ALA A 102 3.70 -6.08 6.50
C ALA A 102 3.33 -6.90 7.73
N THR A 103 2.26 -7.70 7.62
CA THR A 103 1.83 -8.62 8.70
C THR A 103 2.67 -9.88 8.78
N HIS A 104 3.49 -10.18 7.79
CA HIS A 104 4.38 -11.35 7.73
C HIS A 104 5.76 -10.95 7.21
N HIS A 105 6.76 -11.60 7.77
CA HIS A 105 8.17 -11.47 7.38
C HIS A 105 8.36 -11.62 5.86
N ASP A 106 7.87 -12.72 5.26
CA ASP A 106 8.05 -13.02 3.84
C ASP A 106 7.32 -12.00 2.95
N THR A 107 6.17 -11.47 3.41
CA THR A 107 5.47 -10.40 2.71
C THR A 107 6.30 -9.11 2.70
N ALA A 108 6.95 -8.78 3.81
CA ALA A 108 7.84 -7.61 3.86
C ALA A 108 9.02 -7.76 2.88
N ILE A 109 9.62 -8.95 2.77
CA ILE A 109 10.67 -9.24 1.79
C ILE A 109 10.13 -9.12 0.36
N ALA A 110 8.96 -9.72 0.07
CA ALA A 110 8.37 -9.68 -1.27
C ALA A 110 8.05 -8.24 -1.73
N GLU A 111 7.62 -7.35 -0.82
CA GLU A 111 7.28 -5.95 -1.14
C GLU A 111 8.48 -5.12 -1.60
N VAL A 112 9.70 -5.44 -1.18
CA VAL A 112 10.91 -4.75 -1.67
C VAL A 112 11.44 -5.32 -2.99
N ARG A 113 10.77 -6.32 -3.57
CA ARG A 113 11.07 -6.92 -4.88
C ARG A 113 12.54 -7.24 -5.06
N PRO A 114 13.14 -8.04 -4.19
CA PRO A 114 14.54 -8.40 -4.29
C PRO A 114 14.74 -9.33 -5.51
N TRP A 115 16.00 -9.58 -5.87
CA TRP A 115 16.37 -10.64 -6.83
C TRP A 115 16.96 -11.85 -6.09
N VAL A 116 17.05 -13.00 -6.75
CA VAL A 116 17.70 -14.21 -6.19
C VAL A 116 19.17 -13.89 -5.90
N GLY A 117 19.63 -14.21 -4.69
CA GLY A 117 20.96 -13.85 -4.19
C GLY A 117 21.04 -12.50 -3.48
N ALA A 118 20.00 -11.67 -3.55
CA ALA A 118 19.98 -10.39 -2.84
C ALA A 118 20.04 -10.59 -1.33
N LEU A 119 20.81 -9.75 -0.65
CA LEU A 119 20.75 -9.58 0.80
C LEU A 119 19.66 -8.58 1.14
N VAL A 120 18.84 -8.91 2.14
CA VAL A 120 17.70 -8.11 2.58
C VAL A 120 17.77 -7.97 4.10
N SER A 121 17.84 -6.74 4.56
CA SER A 121 17.69 -6.41 5.98
C SER A 121 16.21 -6.39 6.33
N VAL A 122 15.81 -7.15 7.35
CA VAL A 122 14.43 -7.23 7.83
C VAL A 122 14.36 -6.85 9.30
N ALA A 123 13.51 -5.88 9.63
CA ALA A 123 13.21 -5.50 10.99
C ALA A 123 11.86 -6.06 11.41
N GLU A 124 11.80 -6.62 12.61
CA GLU A 124 10.57 -6.79 13.37
C GLU A 124 10.35 -5.51 14.18
N LEU A 125 9.16 -4.93 14.05
CA LEU A 125 8.73 -3.79 14.82
C LEU A 125 7.55 -4.19 15.73
N ARG A 126 7.51 -3.64 16.93
CA ARG A 126 6.45 -3.89 17.89
C ARG A 126 5.62 -2.64 18.13
N VAL A 127 4.31 -2.78 17.92
CA VAL A 127 3.34 -1.70 18.13
C VAL A 127 3.33 -1.31 19.61
N GLN A 128 3.43 -0.01 19.91
CA GLN A 128 3.65 0.51 21.27
C GLN A 128 2.36 0.80 22.03
N ARG A 129 1.25 1.06 21.34
CA ARG A 129 -0.06 1.32 21.92
C ARG A 129 -1.16 0.71 21.06
N GLU A 130 -2.37 0.65 21.55
CA GLU A 130 -3.52 0.30 20.73
C GLU A 130 -3.71 1.34 19.62
N LEU A 131 -3.94 0.87 18.39
CA LEU A 131 -4.08 1.67 17.18
C LEU A 131 -5.41 1.36 16.49
N THR A 132 -6.04 2.38 15.92
CA THR A 132 -7.24 2.24 15.10
C THR A 132 -6.89 2.52 13.63
N ILE A 133 -7.06 1.52 12.76
CA ILE A 133 -6.76 1.61 11.33
C ILE A 133 -7.99 1.35 10.47
N VAL A 134 -7.99 1.82 9.22
CA VAL A 134 -8.99 1.44 8.21
C VAL A 134 -8.54 0.19 7.46
N ASN A 135 -9.41 -0.82 7.40
CA ASN A 135 -9.21 -2.00 6.57
C ASN A 135 -9.79 -1.76 5.17
N CYS A 136 -8.93 -1.43 4.21
CA CYS A 136 -9.30 -1.21 2.81
C CYS A 136 -9.58 -2.51 2.04
N ILE A 137 -9.27 -3.68 2.60
CA ILE A 137 -9.43 -4.98 1.93
C ILE A 137 -10.91 -5.25 1.67
N SER A 138 -11.25 -5.51 0.42
CA SER A 138 -12.61 -5.89 0.01
C SER A 138 -12.65 -7.36 -0.45
N PRO A 139 -13.48 -8.22 0.16
CA PRO A 139 -13.63 -9.60 -0.26
C PRO A 139 -14.45 -9.76 -1.52
N TYR A 140 -15.11 -8.70 -1.97
CA TYR A 140 -16.03 -8.75 -3.10
C TYR A 140 -15.30 -8.68 -4.44
N PRO A 141 -15.83 -9.36 -5.50
CA PRO A 141 -15.33 -9.18 -6.85
C PRO A 141 -15.63 -7.76 -7.36
N ARG A 142 -14.89 -7.33 -8.37
CA ARG A 142 -15.20 -6.07 -9.06
C ARG A 142 -16.55 -6.17 -9.76
N LEU A 143 -17.39 -5.15 -9.61
CA LEU A 143 -18.63 -5.07 -10.36
C LEU A 143 -18.34 -4.88 -11.85
N ARG A 144 -19.10 -5.59 -12.68
CA ARG A 144 -19.10 -5.34 -14.13
C ARG A 144 -19.82 -4.02 -14.42
N VAL A 145 -19.46 -3.38 -15.52
CA VAL A 145 -20.16 -2.18 -16.00
C VAL A 145 -21.65 -2.50 -16.18
N ARG A 146 -22.51 -1.64 -15.66
CA ARG A 146 -23.98 -1.75 -15.70
C ARG A 146 -24.57 -0.53 -16.36
N ALA A 147 -25.70 -0.70 -17.04
CA ALA A 147 -26.46 0.39 -17.65
C ALA A 147 -27.23 1.25 -16.62
N THR A 148 -27.50 0.71 -15.44
CA THR A 148 -28.22 1.36 -14.35
C THR A 148 -27.40 1.35 -13.06
N GLU A 149 -27.52 2.37 -12.24
CA GLU A 149 -26.87 2.42 -10.94
C GLU A 149 -27.40 1.30 -10.02
N PRO A 150 -26.50 0.55 -9.37
CA PRO A 150 -26.88 -0.48 -8.42
C PRO A 150 -27.43 0.13 -7.10
N SER A 151 -27.91 -0.74 -6.21
CA SER A 151 -28.37 -0.33 -4.87
C SER A 151 -27.23 0.32 -4.05
N ALA A 152 -27.58 1.11 -3.05
CA ALA A 152 -26.60 1.79 -2.19
C ALA A 152 -25.55 0.84 -1.58
N PRO A 153 -25.93 -0.34 -1.03
CA PRO A 153 -24.93 -1.30 -0.52
C PRO A 153 -24.01 -1.87 -1.62
N GLU A 154 -24.52 -2.04 -2.84
CA GLU A 154 -23.70 -2.52 -3.97
C GLU A 154 -22.74 -1.42 -4.45
N ARG A 155 -23.17 -0.15 -4.47
CA ARG A 155 -22.29 0.99 -4.77
C ARG A 155 -21.15 1.08 -3.77
N GLU A 156 -21.44 0.99 -2.48
CA GLU A 156 -20.42 0.98 -1.42
C GLU A 156 -19.42 -0.15 -1.61
N ARG A 157 -19.88 -1.38 -1.85
CA ARG A 157 -19.00 -2.53 -2.11
C ARG A 157 -18.10 -2.30 -3.32
N ALA A 158 -18.63 -1.72 -4.40
CA ALA A 158 -17.88 -1.43 -5.60
C ALA A 158 -16.80 -0.38 -5.36
N VAL A 159 -17.14 0.72 -4.71
CA VAL A 159 -16.19 1.79 -4.37
C VAL A 159 -15.07 1.25 -3.49
N TRP A 160 -15.39 0.51 -2.41
CA TRP A 160 -14.36 -0.08 -1.56
C TRP A 160 -13.53 -1.15 -2.27
N LYS A 161 -14.08 -1.85 -3.26
CA LYS A 161 -13.29 -2.77 -4.09
C LYS A 161 -12.31 -2.02 -4.99
N ASP A 162 -12.70 -0.89 -5.54
CA ASP A 162 -11.80 -0.07 -6.35
C ASP A 162 -10.73 0.63 -5.47
N ILE A 163 -11.06 1.05 -4.25
CA ILE A 163 -10.09 1.53 -3.25
C ILE A 163 -9.08 0.42 -2.89
N ASP A 164 -9.54 -0.81 -2.59
CA ASP A 164 -8.68 -1.97 -2.34
C ASP A 164 -7.71 -2.20 -3.50
N ASN A 165 -8.21 -2.21 -4.72
CA ASN A 165 -7.40 -2.39 -5.92
C ASN A 165 -6.37 -1.25 -6.08
N ALA A 166 -6.75 0.00 -5.80
CA ALA A 166 -5.86 1.14 -5.94
C ALA A 166 -4.69 1.09 -4.95
N PHE A 167 -4.92 0.66 -3.70
CA PHE A 167 -3.85 0.44 -2.73
C PHE A 167 -3.01 -0.81 -3.00
N SER A 168 -3.60 -1.86 -3.59
CA SER A 168 -2.94 -3.16 -3.78
C SER A 168 -2.24 -3.31 -5.14
N ARG A 169 -2.62 -2.53 -6.15
CA ARG A 169 -2.12 -2.66 -7.52
C ARG A 169 -0.60 -2.53 -7.57
N PRO A 170 0.12 -3.46 -8.24
CA PRO A 170 1.55 -3.34 -8.43
C PRO A 170 1.91 -2.06 -9.19
N VAL A 171 2.93 -1.35 -8.72
CA VAL A 171 3.51 -0.22 -9.47
C VAL A 171 4.32 -0.77 -10.62
N THR A 172 4.09 -0.24 -11.81
CA THR A 172 4.94 -0.50 -12.95
C THR A 172 5.95 0.65 -13.13
N PRO A 173 7.13 0.42 -13.72
CA PRO A 173 8.12 1.47 -13.96
C PRO A 173 7.61 2.64 -14.82
N HIS A 174 6.51 2.45 -15.53
CA HIS A 174 5.88 3.45 -16.42
C HIS A 174 4.70 4.19 -15.77
N GLU A 175 4.33 3.84 -14.54
CA GLU A 175 3.26 4.55 -13.84
C GLU A 175 3.70 5.98 -13.48
N GLN A 176 2.83 6.92 -13.80
CA GLN A 176 3.09 8.32 -13.46
C GLN A 176 2.89 8.52 -11.95
N ILE A 177 3.68 9.40 -11.36
CA ILE A 177 3.55 9.85 -9.96
C ILE A 177 2.11 10.26 -9.63
N ALA A 178 1.38 10.79 -10.62
CA ALA A 178 -0.03 11.15 -10.49
C ALA A 178 -0.95 9.97 -10.10
N ASP A 179 -0.55 8.72 -10.35
CA ASP A 179 -1.36 7.54 -10.02
C ASP A 179 -1.48 7.27 -8.52
N TYR A 180 -0.54 7.79 -7.73
CA TYR A 180 -0.62 7.71 -6.26
C TYR A 180 -1.52 8.74 -5.62
N VAL A 181 -1.78 9.86 -6.30
CA VAL A 181 -2.47 11.00 -5.70
C VAL A 181 -3.86 10.64 -5.11
N PRO A 182 -4.72 9.85 -5.78
CA PRO A 182 -6.01 9.49 -5.18
C PRO A 182 -5.89 8.73 -3.85
N THR A 183 -4.94 7.79 -3.77
CA THR A 183 -4.73 7.00 -2.54
C THR A 183 -4.01 7.80 -1.45
N GLN A 184 -3.15 8.73 -1.80
CA GLN A 184 -2.54 9.69 -0.87
C GLN A 184 -3.60 10.59 -0.25
N VAL A 185 -4.53 11.12 -1.06
CA VAL A 185 -5.65 11.95 -0.55
C VAL A 185 -6.54 11.15 0.40
N LEU A 186 -6.86 9.88 0.09
CA LEU A 186 -7.60 9.02 1.00
C LEU A 186 -6.84 8.78 2.31
N ALA A 187 -5.54 8.54 2.25
CA ALA A 187 -4.71 8.34 3.43
C ALA A 187 -4.67 9.60 4.33
N GLU A 188 -4.53 10.78 3.73
CA GLU A 188 -4.61 12.06 4.45
C GLU A 188 -6.00 12.28 5.07
N CYS A 189 -7.06 11.93 4.35
CA CYS A 189 -8.43 11.99 4.85
C CYS A 189 -8.62 11.09 6.08
N PHE A 190 -8.14 9.85 6.04
CA PHE A 190 -8.20 8.95 7.20
C PHE A 190 -7.35 9.45 8.37
N ARG A 191 -6.19 10.04 8.09
CA ARG A 191 -5.35 10.64 9.12
C ARG A 191 -6.03 11.84 9.78
N SER A 192 -6.73 12.68 9.02
CA SER A 192 -7.48 13.83 9.58
C SER A 192 -8.64 13.42 10.48
N GLU A 193 -9.18 12.21 10.28
CA GLU A 193 -10.18 11.59 11.16
C GLU A 193 -9.59 10.95 12.44
N GLY A 194 -8.31 11.19 12.72
CA GLY A 194 -7.63 10.67 13.89
C GLY A 194 -7.31 9.16 13.84
N LEU A 195 -7.34 8.56 12.67
CA LEU A 195 -6.96 7.16 12.49
C LEU A 195 -5.42 7.02 12.42
N ASP A 196 -4.90 5.89 12.88
CA ASP A 196 -3.47 5.64 12.97
C ASP A 196 -2.85 5.08 11.68
N GLY A 197 -3.67 4.58 10.75
CA GLY A 197 -3.16 3.97 9.54
C GLY A 197 -4.21 3.27 8.69
N ILE A 198 -3.72 2.57 7.69
CA ILE A 198 -4.51 1.77 6.73
C ILE A 198 -3.94 0.37 6.57
N ARG A 199 -4.80 -0.60 6.31
CA ARG A 199 -4.45 -1.97 5.95
C ARG A 199 -4.97 -2.29 4.57
N TYR A 200 -4.14 -2.86 3.70
CA TYR A 200 -4.51 -3.28 2.35
C TYR A 200 -3.82 -4.59 1.96
N LYS A 201 -4.31 -5.23 0.91
CA LYS A 201 -3.81 -6.52 0.45
C LYS A 201 -2.42 -6.36 -0.18
N SER A 202 -1.48 -7.26 0.13
CA SER A 202 -0.26 -7.39 -0.67
C SER A 202 -0.59 -8.00 -2.04
N SER A 203 0.06 -7.51 -3.08
CA SER A 203 -0.03 -8.08 -4.44
C SER A 203 1.13 -9.03 -4.75
N VAL A 204 2.09 -9.15 -3.85
CA VAL A 204 3.33 -9.92 -4.06
C VAL A 204 3.61 -10.95 -2.96
N GLY A 205 2.80 -10.98 -1.90
CA GLY A 205 2.91 -11.92 -0.78
C GLY A 205 1.55 -12.31 -0.22
N ASP A 206 1.49 -13.39 0.57
CA ASP A 206 0.24 -13.94 1.14
C ASP A 206 -0.32 -13.10 2.29
N GLY A 207 0.48 -12.18 2.83
CA GLY A 207 0.08 -11.29 3.93
C GLY A 207 -0.64 -10.04 3.48
N THR A 208 -0.71 -9.08 4.39
CA THR A 208 -1.26 -7.76 4.13
C THR A 208 -0.27 -6.68 4.53
N ASN A 209 -0.38 -5.53 3.90
CA ASN A 209 0.41 -4.36 4.22
C ASN A 209 -0.34 -3.48 5.22
N ILE A 210 0.39 -2.85 6.11
CA ILE A 210 -0.10 -1.84 7.04
C ILE A 210 0.79 -0.61 6.89
N VAL A 211 0.17 0.54 6.66
CA VAL A 211 0.87 1.83 6.66
C VAL A 211 0.41 2.61 7.87
N PHE A 212 1.34 2.98 8.73
CA PHE A 212 1.09 3.85 9.87
C PHE A 212 1.44 5.30 9.51
N PHE A 213 0.59 6.23 9.91
CA PHE A 213 0.74 7.65 9.63
C PHE A 213 1.76 8.34 10.55
N ASP A 214 2.07 7.73 11.70
CA ASP A 214 3.12 8.16 12.64
C ASP A 214 4.20 7.09 12.73
N LEU A 215 5.46 7.50 12.64
CA LEU A 215 6.62 6.60 12.71
C LEU A 215 6.87 6.05 14.12
N ASN A 216 6.33 6.71 15.14
CA ASN A 216 6.60 6.40 16.55
C ASN A 216 5.60 5.39 17.15
N VAL A 217 4.59 4.96 16.38
CA VAL A 217 3.61 3.98 16.86
C VAL A 217 4.16 2.56 16.97
N ALA A 218 5.32 2.29 16.36
CA ALA A 218 5.99 0.98 16.44
C ALA A 218 7.51 1.15 16.56
N GLU A 219 8.16 0.34 17.40
CA GLU A 219 9.60 0.36 17.62
C GLU A 219 10.26 -0.91 17.11
N VAL A 220 11.47 -0.75 16.56
CA VAL A 220 12.29 -1.87 16.08
C VAL A 220 12.78 -2.69 17.28
N VAL A 221 12.45 -3.98 17.30
CA VAL A 221 12.89 -4.90 18.37
C VAL A 221 14.00 -5.84 17.91
N THR A 222 14.02 -6.22 16.63
CA THR A 222 15.11 -7.00 16.04
C THR A 222 15.38 -6.57 14.61
N CYS A 223 16.62 -6.82 14.14
CA CYS A 223 17.00 -6.71 12.73
C CYS A 223 17.78 -7.96 12.35
N GLY A 224 17.37 -8.64 11.29
CA GLY A 224 18.02 -9.80 10.71
C GLY A 224 18.46 -9.54 9.26
N LEU A 225 19.51 -10.25 8.82
CA LEU A 225 19.96 -10.25 7.44
C LEU A 225 19.56 -11.57 6.78
N PHE A 226 18.91 -11.51 5.65
CA PHE A 226 18.39 -12.66 4.91
C PHE A 226 18.89 -12.64 3.47
N GLN A 227 19.23 -13.79 2.94
CA GLN A 227 19.55 -13.95 1.52
C GLN A 227 18.38 -14.61 0.80
N VAL A 228 17.98 -14.06 -0.32
CA VAL A 228 16.90 -14.61 -1.14
C VAL A 228 17.45 -15.82 -1.93
N ASN A 229 16.99 -17.02 -1.60
CA ASN A 229 17.47 -18.24 -2.24
C ASN A 229 16.71 -18.57 -3.54
N TRP A 230 15.39 -18.32 -3.58
CA TRP A 230 14.58 -18.55 -4.77
C TRP A 230 13.31 -17.70 -4.74
N MET A 231 12.68 -17.52 -5.91
CA MET A 231 11.39 -16.82 -6.05
C MET A 231 10.50 -17.59 -7.02
N LYS A 232 9.18 -17.56 -6.73
CA LYS A 232 8.16 -18.12 -7.63
C LYS A 232 7.57 -16.98 -8.47
N LEU A 233 7.66 -17.13 -9.79
CA LEU A 233 6.99 -16.23 -10.73
C LEU A 233 5.78 -16.94 -11.33
N THR A 234 4.68 -16.20 -11.45
CA THR A 234 3.50 -16.59 -12.21
C THR A 234 3.19 -15.51 -13.21
N SER A 235 2.76 -15.90 -14.41
CA SER A 235 2.35 -14.96 -15.44
C SER A 235 0.98 -15.33 -15.96
N ILE A 236 0.26 -14.32 -16.42
CA ILE A 236 -0.98 -14.49 -17.22
C ILE A 236 -0.76 -13.76 -18.54
N GLU A 237 -1.36 -14.27 -19.60
CA GLU A 237 -1.36 -13.56 -20.87
C GLU A 237 -2.17 -12.27 -20.75
N ALA A 238 -1.53 -11.15 -21.06
CA ALA A 238 -2.10 -9.81 -20.86
C ALA A 238 -2.70 -9.20 -22.14
N SER A 239 -2.45 -9.80 -23.30
CA SER A 239 -2.94 -9.33 -24.60
C SER A 239 -3.37 -10.50 -25.50
N ASN A 240 -4.18 -10.20 -26.50
CA ASN A 240 -4.49 -11.18 -27.53
C ASN A 240 -3.20 -11.50 -28.32
N PRO A 241 -2.83 -12.79 -28.50
CA PRO A 241 -1.70 -13.15 -29.32
C PRO A 241 -1.96 -12.76 -30.79
N TYR A 242 -0.97 -12.27 -31.49
CA TYR A 242 -1.02 -12.15 -32.92
C TYR A 242 0.02 -13.08 -33.57
N VAL A 243 -0.40 -13.75 -34.62
CA VAL A 243 0.48 -14.66 -35.36
C VAL A 243 1.08 -13.90 -36.54
N ILE A 244 2.41 -13.87 -36.63
CA ILE A 244 3.09 -13.36 -37.80
C ILE A 244 2.96 -14.42 -38.89
N GLN A 245 2.06 -14.20 -39.86
CA GLN A 245 1.99 -15.04 -41.04
C GLN A 245 3.26 -14.78 -41.89
N LYS A 246 4.04 -15.82 -42.16
CA LYS A 246 5.09 -15.73 -43.16
C LYS A 246 4.44 -15.42 -44.50
N PRO A 247 4.96 -14.48 -45.31
CA PRO A 247 4.50 -14.31 -46.67
C PRO A 247 4.62 -15.64 -47.39
N SER A 248 3.52 -16.06 -48.03
CA SER A 248 3.53 -17.25 -48.91
C SER A 248 4.55 -16.97 -50.02
N SER A 249 5.58 -17.79 -50.11
CA SER A 249 6.57 -17.81 -51.18
C SER A 249 5.96 -18.18 -52.52
#